data_4bb88a4046a584eee3c599fe8ffb3360
#
_entry.id   4bb88a4046a584eee3c599fe8ffb3360
#
_cell.length_a   1.000
_cell.length_b   1.000
_cell.length_c   1.000
_cell.angle_alpha   90.00
_cell.angle_beta   90.00
_cell.angle_gamma   90.00
#
_symmetry.space_group_name_H-M   'P 1'
#
loop_
_entity.id
_entity.type
_entity.pdbx_description
1 polymer ?
#
loop_
_entity_poly.entity_id
_entity_poly.type
_entity_poly.pdbx_seq_one_letter_code
_entity_poly.pdbx_strand_id
1 'polypeptide(L)'
;REYHMDHLSNDQKEHMLDEIVDSVTKLSETQTGALITFERGQSLIDYINTGTKINADIKSELFNTIFWEGAPLHDGAVIIRDDRIVCAAAFFPPTQRDLSPIYGARHRAALGISEITDSLTIVVSEETGTISFAIKGELIKIPRKELRASLVNELEWFKSEDEDGDDDE
;
A
#
# COMPACT_ATOMS: atom_id res chain seq x y z
N ARG A 1 -6.60 17.62 -8.44
CA ARG A 1 -6.01 17.08 -7.25
C ARG A 1 -4.49 16.98 -7.37
N GLU A 2 -3.80 17.64 -6.44
CA GLU A 2 -2.35 17.63 -6.42
C GLU A 2 -1.83 16.34 -5.79
N TYR A 3 -1.08 15.56 -6.58
CA TYR A 3 -0.23 14.51 -6.04
C TYR A 3 1.06 15.16 -5.58
N HIS A 4 1.37 15.03 -4.28
CA HIS A 4 2.58 15.59 -3.66
C HIS A 4 3.89 14.93 -4.13
N MET A 5 3.86 14.27 -5.29
CA MET A 5 5.01 13.56 -5.86
C MET A 5 5.80 14.37 -6.88
N ASP A 6 5.32 15.57 -7.24
CA ASP A 6 5.92 16.39 -8.31
C ASP A 6 7.34 16.87 -7.99
N HIS A 7 7.67 16.94 -6.69
CA HIS A 7 9.01 17.33 -6.25
C HIS A 7 10.07 16.23 -6.41
N LEU A 8 9.66 15.01 -6.74
CA LEU A 8 10.54 13.87 -6.91
C LEU A 8 10.85 13.65 -8.39
N SER A 9 12.11 13.32 -8.70
CA SER A 9 12.50 12.89 -10.04
C SER A 9 11.90 11.53 -10.38
N ASN A 10 11.85 11.22 -11.69
CA ASN A 10 11.42 9.89 -12.12
C ASN A 10 12.34 8.80 -11.57
N ASP A 11 13.65 9.04 -11.48
CA ASP A 11 14.60 8.09 -10.90
C ASP A 11 14.31 7.82 -9.42
N GLN A 12 13.96 8.84 -8.66
CA GLN A 12 13.55 8.67 -7.25
C GLN A 12 12.27 7.85 -7.13
N LYS A 13 11.27 8.12 -7.97
CA LYS A 13 10.02 7.36 -8.01
C LYS A 13 10.24 5.90 -8.40
N GLU A 14 11.08 5.66 -9.40
CA GLU A 14 11.48 4.30 -9.83
C GLU A 14 12.15 3.54 -8.68
N HIS A 15 13.06 4.20 -7.96
CA HIS A 15 13.74 3.59 -6.82
C HIS A 15 12.75 3.21 -5.70
N MET A 16 11.82 4.10 -5.36
CA MET A 16 10.77 3.82 -4.38
C MET A 16 9.91 2.64 -4.80
N LEU A 17 9.53 2.61 -6.07
CA LEU A 17 8.73 1.52 -6.63
C LEU A 17 9.47 0.19 -6.56
N ASP A 18 10.78 0.18 -6.90
CA ASP A 18 11.64 -1.01 -6.80
C ASP A 18 11.67 -1.55 -5.36
N GLU A 19 11.83 -0.67 -4.37
CA GLU A 19 11.85 -1.06 -2.96
C GLU A 19 10.52 -1.70 -2.51
N ILE A 20 9.41 -1.14 -2.95
CA ILE A 20 8.08 -1.67 -2.64
C ILE A 20 7.87 -3.03 -3.30
N VAL A 21 8.17 -3.13 -4.61
CA VAL A 21 7.99 -4.37 -5.38
C VAL A 21 8.89 -5.48 -4.83
N ASP A 22 10.14 -5.19 -4.53
CA ASP A 22 11.07 -6.16 -3.95
C ASP A 22 10.55 -6.71 -2.62
N SER A 23 10.09 -5.85 -1.74
CA SER A 23 9.55 -6.27 -0.45
C SER A 23 8.28 -7.09 -0.59
N VAL A 24 7.30 -6.60 -1.35
CA VAL A 24 6.00 -7.29 -1.50
C VAL A 24 6.19 -8.65 -2.17
N THR A 25 7.06 -8.73 -3.16
CA THR A 25 7.40 -9.99 -3.82
C THR A 25 7.97 -10.99 -2.81
N LYS A 26 8.92 -10.56 -1.98
CA LYS A 26 9.53 -11.41 -0.95
C LYS A 26 8.52 -11.84 0.10
N LEU A 27 7.70 -10.91 0.60
CA LEU A 27 6.65 -11.22 1.57
C LEU A 27 5.65 -12.24 1.00
N SER A 28 5.30 -12.10 -0.28
CA SER A 28 4.45 -13.06 -1.00
C SER A 28 5.11 -14.45 -1.08
N GLU A 29 6.38 -14.52 -1.49
CA GLU A 29 7.11 -15.78 -1.62
C GLU A 29 7.27 -16.50 -0.29
N THR A 30 7.46 -15.77 0.79
CA THR A 30 7.61 -16.33 2.15
C THR A 30 6.29 -16.47 2.89
N GLN A 31 5.17 -16.16 2.24
CA GLN A 31 3.83 -16.21 2.85
C GLN A 31 3.77 -15.44 4.17
N THR A 32 4.33 -14.24 4.17
CA THR A 32 4.32 -13.34 5.32
C THR A 32 3.17 -12.35 5.16
N GLY A 33 2.24 -12.36 6.10
CA GLY A 33 1.11 -11.44 6.08
C GLY A 33 1.55 -9.98 6.16
N ALA A 34 1.00 -9.13 5.32
CA ALA A 34 1.36 -7.72 5.26
C ALA A 34 0.20 -6.84 4.79
N LEU A 35 0.21 -5.60 5.24
CA LEU A 35 -0.81 -4.60 4.95
C LEU A 35 -0.11 -3.27 4.74
N ILE A 36 -0.05 -2.80 3.48
CA ILE A 36 0.66 -1.58 3.09
C ILE A 36 -0.33 -0.66 2.38
N THR A 37 -0.54 0.53 2.94
CA THR A 37 -1.53 1.48 2.43
C THR A 37 -0.88 2.75 1.96
N PHE A 38 -1.26 3.20 0.77
CA PHE A 38 -0.81 4.46 0.18
C PHE A 38 -1.90 5.51 0.41
N GLU A 39 -1.56 6.56 1.17
CA GLU A 39 -2.40 7.76 1.22
C GLU A 39 -2.42 8.41 -0.15
N ARG A 40 -3.59 8.80 -0.58
CA ARG A 40 -3.79 9.51 -1.85
C ARG A 40 -4.38 10.90 -1.59
N GLY A 41 -5.58 11.20 -2.06
CA GLY A 41 -6.15 12.51 -1.89
C GLY A 41 -6.82 12.78 -0.55
N GLN A 42 -7.37 11.75 0.03
CA GLN A 42 -7.93 11.87 1.36
C GLN A 42 -6.83 11.62 2.40
N SER A 43 -6.74 12.51 3.39
CA SER A 43 -5.81 12.35 4.48
C SER A 43 -6.15 11.11 5.31
N LEU A 44 -5.13 10.31 5.63
CA LEU A 44 -5.25 9.16 6.52
C LEU A 44 -4.76 9.49 7.94
N ILE A 45 -4.69 10.77 8.30
CA ILE A 45 -4.11 11.20 9.57
C ILE A 45 -4.75 10.53 10.79
N ASP A 46 -6.06 10.32 10.76
CA ASP A 46 -6.77 9.68 11.88
C ASP A 46 -6.31 8.22 12.09
N TYR A 47 -5.99 7.53 10.98
CA TYR A 47 -5.49 6.16 11.03
C TYR A 47 -3.99 6.11 11.33
N ILE A 48 -3.21 7.03 10.79
CA ILE A 48 -1.78 7.18 11.12
C ILE A 48 -1.60 7.35 12.64
N ASN A 49 -2.46 8.13 13.27
CA ASN A 49 -2.40 8.39 14.71
C ASN A 49 -2.72 7.15 15.57
N THR A 50 -3.33 6.13 15.02
CA THR A 50 -3.55 4.85 15.74
C THR A 50 -2.32 3.98 15.78
N GLY A 51 -1.36 4.22 14.90
CA GLY A 51 -0.14 3.42 14.77
C GLY A 51 1.04 4.00 15.51
N THR A 52 2.18 3.36 15.28
CA THR A 52 3.48 3.81 15.76
C THR A 52 4.15 4.66 14.70
N LYS A 53 4.56 5.87 15.03
CA LYS A 53 5.26 6.77 14.10
C LYS A 53 6.62 6.21 13.74
N ILE A 54 6.90 6.14 12.45
CA ILE A 54 8.17 5.68 11.90
C ILE A 54 8.91 6.85 11.23
N ASN A 55 8.29 7.50 10.27
CA ASN A 55 8.85 8.60 9.49
C ASN A 55 10.21 8.24 8.87
N ALA A 56 10.24 7.24 8.03
CA ALA A 56 11.45 6.74 7.38
C ALA A 56 11.32 6.73 5.86
N ASP A 57 12.47 6.66 5.18
CA ASP A 57 12.52 6.40 3.75
C ASP A 57 11.88 5.05 3.40
N ILE A 58 11.37 4.94 2.19
CA ILE A 58 10.82 3.70 1.67
C ILE A 58 11.98 2.74 1.36
N LYS A 59 12.10 1.68 2.16
CA LYS A 59 13.14 0.67 2.06
C LYS A 59 12.57 -0.73 2.19
N SER A 60 12.99 -1.61 1.30
CA SER A 60 12.58 -3.01 1.30
C SER A 60 12.88 -3.69 2.65
N GLU A 61 14.09 -3.49 3.18
CA GLU A 61 14.47 -4.07 4.47
C GLU A 61 13.57 -3.61 5.62
N LEU A 62 13.09 -2.38 5.58
CA LEU A 62 12.22 -1.87 6.64
C LEU A 62 10.86 -2.55 6.62
N PHE A 63 10.23 -2.70 5.45
CA PHE A 63 8.99 -3.47 5.34
C PHE A 63 9.18 -4.90 5.82
N ASN A 64 10.23 -5.57 5.36
CA ASN A 64 10.51 -6.95 5.71
C ASN A 64 10.72 -7.12 7.21
N THR A 65 11.35 -6.14 7.86
CA THR A 65 11.55 -6.13 9.31
C THR A 65 10.24 -5.90 10.06
N ILE A 66 9.44 -4.94 9.61
CA ILE A 66 8.15 -4.62 10.25
C ILE A 66 7.21 -5.82 10.23
N PHE A 67 7.10 -6.51 9.08
CA PHE A 67 6.16 -7.60 8.90
C PHE A 67 6.71 -8.97 9.30
N TRP A 68 7.94 -9.04 9.79
CA TRP A 68 8.48 -10.28 10.34
C TRP A 68 7.52 -10.87 11.37
N GLU A 69 7.20 -12.16 11.25
CA GLU A 69 6.27 -12.82 12.16
C GLU A 69 6.77 -12.70 13.61
N GLY A 70 5.91 -12.18 14.48
CA GLY A 70 6.25 -11.94 15.88
C GLY A 70 6.92 -10.59 16.14
N ALA A 71 7.23 -9.80 15.12
CA ALA A 71 7.75 -8.45 15.33
C ALA A 71 6.68 -7.57 16.02
N PRO A 72 7.09 -6.65 16.92
CA PRO A 72 6.13 -5.82 17.66
C PRO A 72 5.20 -4.98 16.80
N LEU A 73 5.59 -4.66 15.57
CA LEU A 73 4.85 -3.78 14.66
C LEU A 73 4.17 -4.53 13.50
N HIS A 74 4.17 -5.88 13.51
CA HIS A 74 3.66 -6.65 12.36
C HIS A 74 2.14 -6.64 12.24
N ASP A 75 1.41 -6.43 13.35
CA ASP A 75 -0.04 -6.36 13.37
C ASP A 75 -0.50 -4.95 12.99
N GLY A 76 -1.33 -4.86 11.95
CA GLY A 76 -1.84 -3.61 11.43
C GLY A 76 -1.15 -3.17 10.15
N ALA A 77 -1.38 -1.92 9.78
CA ALA A 77 -0.95 -1.39 8.50
C ALA A 77 0.28 -0.50 8.62
N VAL A 78 1.15 -0.61 7.61
CA VAL A 78 2.10 0.45 7.27
C VAL A 78 1.37 1.45 6.37
N ILE A 79 1.52 2.74 6.65
CA ILE A 79 0.98 3.80 5.80
C ILE A 79 2.14 4.57 5.17
N ILE A 80 2.05 4.72 3.86
CA ILE A 80 2.95 5.52 3.04
C ILE A 80 2.24 6.83 2.69
N ARG A 81 2.89 7.93 3.00
CA ARG A 81 2.49 9.27 2.57
C ARG A 81 3.64 9.86 1.76
N ASP A 82 3.37 10.23 0.50
CA ASP A 82 4.38 10.74 -0.42
C ASP A 82 5.56 9.76 -0.54
N ASP A 83 6.75 10.18 -0.16
CA ASP A 83 7.99 9.41 -0.23
C ASP A 83 8.40 8.77 1.11
N ARG A 84 7.48 8.72 2.09
CA ARG A 84 7.81 8.28 3.45
C ARG A 84 6.94 7.15 3.95
N ILE A 85 7.54 6.23 4.68
CA ILE A 85 6.83 5.33 5.59
C ILE A 85 6.55 6.13 6.84
N VAL A 86 5.29 6.55 7.06
CA VAL A 86 4.97 7.45 8.16
C VAL A 86 4.63 6.73 9.45
N CYS A 87 4.05 5.54 9.37
CA CYS A 87 3.74 4.73 10.55
C CYS A 87 3.69 3.24 10.23
N ALA A 88 3.67 2.44 11.28
CA ALA A 88 3.36 1.02 11.25
C ALA A 88 2.32 0.69 12.32
N ALA A 89 1.77 -0.51 12.28
CA ALA A 89 0.76 -0.99 13.24
C ALA A 89 -0.48 -0.08 13.32
N ALA A 90 -0.85 0.56 12.22
CA ALA A 90 -2.07 1.36 12.15
C ALA A 90 -3.30 0.46 12.12
N PHE A 91 -4.37 0.91 12.78
CA PHE A 91 -5.63 0.20 12.83
C PHE A 91 -6.63 0.77 11.81
N PHE A 92 -7.23 -0.12 11.02
CA PHE A 92 -8.34 0.22 10.13
C PHE A 92 -9.62 -0.45 10.59
N PRO A 93 -10.77 0.26 10.56
CA PRO A 93 -12.05 -0.38 10.80
C PRO A 93 -12.29 -1.47 9.75
N PRO A 94 -12.52 -2.72 10.16
CA PRO A 94 -12.73 -3.79 9.19
C PRO A 94 -14.07 -3.62 8.47
N THR A 95 -14.16 -4.15 7.25
CA THR A 95 -15.42 -4.19 6.52
C THR A 95 -16.50 -4.93 7.34
N GLN A 96 -17.75 -4.48 7.23
CA GLN A 96 -18.90 -5.17 7.79
C GLN A 96 -19.54 -6.14 6.79
N ARG A 97 -19.01 -6.19 5.55
CA ARG A 97 -19.49 -7.12 4.53
C ARG A 97 -19.08 -8.55 4.86
N ASP A 98 -19.92 -9.51 4.46
CA ASP A 98 -19.59 -10.92 4.56
C ASP A 98 -18.54 -11.24 3.49
N LEU A 99 -17.35 -11.62 3.93
CA LEU A 99 -16.30 -12.12 3.07
C LEU A 99 -16.20 -13.64 3.19
N SER A 100 -15.69 -14.27 2.13
CA SER A 100 -15.35 -15.68 2.18
C SER A 100 -14.47 -15.99 3.40
N PRO A 101 -14.65 -17.13 4.09
CA PRO A 101 -13.83 -17.50 5.24
C PRO A 101 -12.34 -17.61 4.97
N ILE A 102 -11.94 -17.67 3.69
CA ILE A 102 -10.52 -17.69 3.30
C ILE A 102 -9.82 -16.36 3.61
N TYR A 103 -10.58 -15.27 3.79
CA TYR A 103 -10.03 -13.94 4.09
C TYR A 103 -9.98 -13.72 5.59
N GLY A 104 -8.77 -13.38 6.08
CA GLY A 104 -8.54 -13.07 7.49
C GLY A 104 -8.68 -11.59 7.82
N ALA A 105 -8.13 -11.21 8.98
CA ALA A 105 -8.24 -9.87 9.53
C ALA A 105 -7.62 -8.79 8.62
N ARG A 106 -6.49 -9.08 7.97
CA ARG A 106 -5.81 -8.13 7.07
C ARG A 106 -6.67 -7.77 5.87
N HIS A 107 -7.30 -8.75 5.24
CA HIS A 107 -8.18 -8.52 4.10
C HIS A 107 -9.41 -7.69 4.50
N ARG A 108 -9.98 -7.97 5.67
CA ARG A 108 -11.12 -7.23 6.20
C ARG A 108 -10.76 -5.78 6.50
N ALA A 109 -9.58 -5.54 7.06
CA ALA A 109 -9.07 -4.20 7.33
C ALA A 109 -8.79 -3.43 6.03
N ALA A 110 -8.14 -4.08 5.07
CA ALA A 110 -7.84 -3.49 3.77
C ALA A 110 -9.12 -3.08 3.04
N LEU A 111 -10.10 -3.96 3.01
CA LEU A 111 -11.38 -3.67 2.37
C LEU A 111 -12.09 -2.53 3.09
N GLY A 112 -12.09 -2.55 4.43
CA GLY A 112 -12.72 -1.50 5.24
C GLY A 112 -12.18 -0.11 4.95
N ILE A 113 -10.86 0.07 4.93
CA ILE A 113 -10.27 1.38 4.62
C ILE A 113 -10.54 1.81 3.17
N SER A 114 -10.60 0.87 2.24
CA SER A 114 -10.87 1.15 0.83
C SER A 114 -12.31 1.58 0.57
N GLU A 115 -13.23 1.20 1.45
CA GLU A 115 -14.65 1.58 1.34
C GLU A 115 -14.89 3.04 1.73
N ILE A 116 -14.05 3.60 2.60
CA ILE A 116 -14.26 4.92 3.20
C ILE A 116 -13.23 5.96 2.80
N THR A 117 -12.19 5.56 2.06
CA THR A 117 -11.13 6.47 1.56
C THR A 117 -10.79 6.14 0.12
N ASP A 118 -10.03 7.03 -0.54
CA ASP A 118 -9.50 6.79 -1.88
C ASP A 118 -8.12 6.13 -1.87
N SER A 119 -7.72 5.54 -0.74
CA SER A 119 -6.42 4.90 -0.58
C SER A 119 -6.30 3.63 -1.44
N LEU A 120 -5.05 3.25 -1.71
CA LEU A 120 -4.70 1.94 -2.24
C LEU A 120 -4.04 1.13 -1.14
N THR A 121 -4.52 -0.08 -0.89
CA THR A 121 -3.90 -0.99 0.07
C THR A 121 -3.44 -2.26 -0.60
N ILE A 122 -2.17 -2.64 -0.36
CA ILE A 122 -1.62 -3.95 -0.74
C ILE A 122 -1.81 -4.89 0.44
N VAL A 123 -2.40 -6.05 0.18
CA VAL A 123 -2.51 -7.14 1.17
C VAL A 123 -1.73 -8.34 0.68
N VAL A 124 -0.91 -8.91 1.55
CA VAL A 124 -0.27 -10.22 1.32
C VAL A 124 -0.89 -11.22 2.29
N SER A 125 -1.43 -12.31 1.75
CA SER A 125 -2.00 -13.40 2.55
C SER A 125 -0.90 -14.21 3.24
N GLU A 126 -1.02 -14.40 4.55
CA GLU A 126 -0.10 -15.29 5.28
C GLU A 126 -0.34 -16.78 5.00
N GLU A 127 -1.52 -17.13 4.48
CA GLU A 127 -1.84 -18.53 4.18
C GLU A 127 -1.38 -18.95 2.79
N THR A 128 -1.51 -18.07 1.78
CA THR A 128 -1.26 -18.42 0.39
C THR A 128 -0.15 -17.60 -0.26
N GLY A 129 0.24 -16.48 0.33
CA GLY A 129 1.15 -15.52 -0.29
C GLY A 129 0.49 -14.69 -1.39
N THR A 130 -0.80 -14.87 -1.65
CA THR A 130 -1.51 -14.11 -2.68
C THR A 130 -1.46 -12.62 -2.38
N ILE A 131 -1.09 -11.84 -3.39
CA ILE A 131 -1.11 -10.38 -3.34
C ILE A 131 -2.47 -9.91 -3.83
N SER A 132 -3.09 -8.99 -3.09
CA SER A 132 -4.32 -8.33 -3.50
C SER A 132 -4.21 -6.83 -3.31
N PHE A 133 -4.89 -6.06 -4.16
CA PHE A 133 -5.12 -4.64 -3.95
C PHE A 133 -6.55 -4.45 -3.43
N ALA A 134 -6.70 -3.61 -2.42
CA ALA A 134 -8.01 -3.14 -1.98
C ALA A 134 -8.18 -1.70 -2.47
N ILE A 135 -9.16 -1.50 -3.33
CA ILE A 135 -9.45 -0.22 -3.98
C ILE A 135 -10.96 -0.06 -4.06
N LYS A 136 -11.48 1.07 -3.55
CA LYS A 136 -12.90 1.44 -3.69
C LYS A 136 -13.87 0.30 -3.29
N GLY A 137 -13.56 -0.39 -2.21
CA GLY A 137 -14.40 -1.48 -1.69
C GLY A 137 -14.27 -2.80 -2.43
N GLU A 138 -13.25 -2.98 -3.26
CA GLU A 138 -13.00 -4.22 -4.00
C GLU A 138 -11.62 -4.77 -3.71
N LEU A 139 -11.53 -6.11 -3.64
CA LEU A 139 -10.27 -6.85 -3.56
C LEU A 139 -9.94 -7.42 -4.93
N ILE A 140 -8.77 -7.06 -5.44
CA ILE A 140 -8.30 -7.47 -6.77
C ILE A 140 -7.02 -8.27 -6.58
N LYS A 141 -7.02 -9.54 -6.99
CA LYS A 141 -5.83 -10.39 -6.95
C LYS A 141 -4.82 -9.93 -8.00
N ILE A 142 -3.57 -9.80 -7.60
CA ILE A 142 -2.47 -9.35 -8.46
C ILE A 142 -1.41 -10.46 -8.53
N PRO A 143 -1.23 -11.09 -9.69
CA PRO A 143 -0.11 -12.02 -9.88
C PRO A 143 1.24 -11.32 -9.64
N ARG A 144 2.18 -12.01 -9.00
CA ARG A 144 3.49 -11.40 -8.65
C ARG A 144 4.18 -10.75 -9.85
N LYS A 145 4.15 -11.40 -11.00
CA LYS A 145 4.75 -10.86 -12.24
C LYS A 145 4.10 -9.59 -12.76
N GLU A 146 2.87 -9.30 -12.34
CA GLU A 146 2.11 -8.12 -12.74
C GLU A 146 2.13 -7.01 -11.68
N LEU A 147 2.75 -7.25 -10.52
CA LEU A 147 2.73 -6.32 -9.39
C LEU A 147 3.27 -4.94 -9.77
N ARG A 148 4.45 -4.89 -10.42
CA ARG A 148 5.06 -3.60 -10.79
C ARG A 148 4.16 -2.82 -11.74
N ALA A 149 3.70 -3.43 -12.81
CA ALA A 149 2.83 -2.77 -13.79
C ALA A 149 1.52 -2.31 -13.18
N SER A 150 0.93 -3.12 -12.29
CA SER A 150 -0.31 -2.78 -11.59
C SER A 150 -0.12 -1.59 -10.64
N LEU A 151 1.01 -1.53 -9.93
CA LEU A 151 1.34 -0.39 -9.06
C LEU A 151 1.57 0.89 -9.86
N VAL A 152 2.32 0.82 -10.96
CA VAL A 152 2.54 1.96 -11.85
C VAL A 152 1.20 2.53 -12.32
N ASN A 153 0.30 1.67 -12.75
CA ASN A 153 -1.01 2.07 -13.25
C ASN A 153 -1.87 2.71 -12.14
N GLU A 154 -1.92 2.11 -10.95
CA GLU A 154 -2.80 2.58 -9.88
C GLU A 154 -2.26 3.82 -9.15
N LEU A 155 -0.95 3.88 -8.90
CA LEU A 155 -0.35 4.99 -8.14
C LEU A 155 -0.27 6.27 -8.93
N GLU A 156 -0.17 6.19 -10.26
CA GLU A 156 -0.10 7.36 -11.15
C GLU A 156 1.08 8.32 -10.85
N TRP A 157 2.16 7.80 -10.28
CA TRP A 157 3.34 8.60 -9.91
C TRP A 157 4.09 9.17 -11.10
N PHE A 158 3.97 8.54 -12.27
CA PHE A 158 4.71 8.87 -13.50
C PHE A 158 3.89 9.68 -14.50
N LYS A 159 2.72 10.16 -14.13
CA LYS A 159 1.96 11.08 -14.99
C LYS A 159 2.71 12.40 -15.10
N SER A 160 3.12 12.75 -16.33
CA SER A 160 3.78 14.02 -16.60
C SER A 160 2.74 15.14 -16.74
N GLU A 161 3.10 16.35 -16.31
CA GLU A 161 2.29 17.57 -16.56
C GLU A 161 2.10 17.83 -18.06
N ASP A 162 2.94 17.25 -18.92
CA ASP A 162 2.88 17.41 -20.38
C ASP A 162 1.68 16.70 -21.03
N GLU A 163 1.06 15.74 -20.35
CA GLU A 163 -0.15 15.05 -20.84
C GLU A 163 -1.42 15.88 -20.65
N ASP A 164 -1.43 16.82 -19.69
CA ASP A 164 -2.57 17.73 -19.43
C ASP A 164 -2.52 18.99 -20.31
N GLY A 165 -1.44 19.20 -21.05
CA GLY A 165 -1.23 20.40 -21.89
C GLY A 165 -1.73 20.30 -23.34
N ASP A 166 -2.08 19.10 -23.82
CA ASP A 166 -2.46 18.86 -25.21
C ASP A 166 -3.97 18.91 -25.48
N ASP A 167 -4.80 19.12 -24.47
CA ASP A 167 -6.27 19.18 -24.62
C ASP A 167 -6.82 20.61 -24.86
N ASP A 168 -5.96 21.62 -24.99
CA ASP A 168 -6.35 23.03 -25.18
C ASP A 168 -6.06 23.58 -26.61
N GLU A 169 -6.08 22.75 -27.65
CA GLU A 169 -6.14 23.20 -29.04
C GLU A 169 -7.45 22.86 -29.73
#